data_3c9431043b7bad75addb703c4b45f787
#
_entry.id   3c9431043b7bad75addb703c4b45f787
#
_cell.length_a   1.000
_cell.length_b   1.000
_cell.length_c   1.000
_cell.angle_alpha   90.00
_cell.angle_beta   90.00
_cell.angle_gamma   90.00
#
_symmetry.space_group_name_H-M   'P 1'
#
loop_
_entity.id
_entity.type
_entity.pdbx_description
1 polymer ?
#
loop_
_entity_poly.entity_id
_entity_poly.type
_entity_poly.pdbx_seq_one_letter_code
_entity_poly.pdbx_strand_id
1 'polypeptide(L)'
;MSFLEFELSCEISPIEFYVKGLFNLNHQNLMTQMQNDDDFDDDSEALSSQGSPQPVKNYMTPMGYAAMRGELLQLMDIERPKIVEIVHWAASNGDRSENGDYIYGKKRLREIDKRIRFLTKRLDIAQVVDPSVHYNSDTVFFGATVTYEVVSGPKNQTKGSENTITILGVDEFDSLKGEVSWVSPIAKALIKARAGDEVKLQTPAGTQLIEILKVEYPSP
;
A
#
# COMPACT_ATOMS: atom_id res chain seq x y z
N MET A 1 36.58 -19.11 -18.90
CA MET A 1 35.96 -18.32 -19.95
C MET A 1 34.81 -17.55 -19.32
N SER A 2 34.88 -16.28 -19.48
CA SER A 2 34.26 -15.15 -18.76
C SER A 2 32.75 -15.16 -18.75
N PHE A 3 32.16 -15.01 -17.53
CA PHE A 3 30.78 -14.58 -17.32
C PHE A 3 30.73 -13.07 -17.56
N LEU A 4 30.02 -12.65 -18.57
CA LEU A 4 29.68 -11.24 -18.81
C LEU A 4 28.56 -10.83 -17.86
N GLU A 5 28.91 -9.96 -16.93
CA GLU A 5 28.00 -9.14 -16.14
C GLU A 5 27.18 -8.25 -17.08
N PHE A 6 25.87 -8.44 -17.08
CA PHE A 6 24.93 -7.55 -17.74
C PHE A 6 24.40 -6.58 -16.66
N GLU A 7 25.15 -5.51 -16.42
CA GLU A 7 24.66 -4.35 -15.68
C GLU A 7 23.59 -3.67 -16.50
N LEU A 8 22.33 -3.88 -16.14
CA LEU A 8 21.22 -3.03 -16.55
C LEU A 8 21.31 -1.72 -15.74
N SER A 9 21.99 -0.72 -16.29
CA SER A 9 21.92 0.64 -15.81
C SER A 9 20.51 1.18 -16.12
N CYS A 10 19.67 1.18 -15.09
CA CYS A 10 18.39 1.87 -15.12
C CYS A 10 18.67 3.37 -15.12
N GLU A 11 18.72 4.01 -16.28
CA GLU A 11 18.79 5.45 -16.40
C GLU A 11 17.50 6.06 -15.86
N ILE A 12 17.60 6.59 -14.64
CA ILE A 12 16.53 7.39 -14.02
C ILE A 12 16.32 8.63 -14.90
N SER A 13 15.11 8.79 -15.44
CA SER A 13 14.82 9.93 -16.32
C SER A 13 15.01 11.27 -15.57
N PRO A 14 15.44 12.34 -16.28
CA PRO A 14 15.65 13.68 -15.67
C PRO A 14 14.40 14.22 -14.95
N ILE A 15 13.22 13.76 -15.33
CA ILE A 15 11.94 14.15 -14.72
C ILE A 15 11.80 13.54 -13.30
N GLU A 16 12.27 12.31 -13.07
CA GLU A 16 12.25 11.71 -11.73
C GLU A 16 13.19 12.41 -10.74
N PHE A 17 14.33 12.89 -11.22
CA PHE A 17 15.28 13.64 -10.40
C PHE A 17 14.73 15.01 -10.00
N TYR A 18 14.04 15.70 -10.92
CA TYR A 18 13.41 17.00 -10.67
C TYR A 18 12.23 16.89 -9.71
N VAL A 19 11.40 15.84 -9.85
CA VAL A 19 10.26 15.57 -8.96
C VAL A 19 10.72 15.18 -7.55
N LYS A 20 11.77 14.36 -7.40
CA LYS A 20 12.35 14.01 -6.09
C LYS A 20 12.99 15.21 -5.40
N GLY A 21 13.61 16.11 -6.16
CA GLY A 21 14.21 17.36 -5.62
C GLY A 21 13.17 18.35 -5.09
N LEU A 22 12.09 18.58 -5.84
CA LEU A 22 10.98 19.44 -5.42
C LEU A 22 10.19 18.84 -4.24
N PHE A 23 10.02 17.51 -4.22
CA PHE A 23 9.36 16.80 -3.13
C PHE A 23 10.14 16.94 -1.82
N ASN A 24 11.48 16.84 -1.88
CA ASN A 24 12.34 16.94 -0.70
C ASN A 24 12.41 18.38 -0.13
N LEU A 25 12.39 19.41 -0.98
CA LEU A 25 12.37 20.81 -0.53
C LEU A 25 11.04 21.18 0.16
N ASN A 26 9.91 20.77 -0.42
CA ASN A 26 8.60 21.02 0.17
C ASN A 26 8.40 20.22 1.47
N HIS A 27 8.94 18.99 1.53
CA HIS A 27 8.89 18.16 2.71
C HIS A 27 9.67 18.74 3.89
N GLN A 28 10.87 19.28 3.67
CA GLN A 28 11.67 19.94 4.71
C GLN A 28 11.00 21.21 5.24
N ASN A 29 10.40 22.03 4.38
CA ASN A 29 9.66 23.21 4.79
C ASN A 29 8.39 22.87 5.60
N LEU A 30 7.69 21.80 5.21
CA LEU A 30 6.49 21.33 5.89
C LEU A 30 6.83 20.80 7.29
N MET A 31 7.91 20.02 7.42
CA MET A 31 8.38 19.51 8.71
C MET A 31 8.83 20.61 9.67
N THR A 32 9.43 21.69 9.16
CA THR A 32 9.84 22.84 9.96
C THR A 32 8.63 23.64 10.46
N GLN A 33 7.55 23.74 9.68
CA GLN A 33 6.31 24.38 10.13
C GLN A 33 5.52 23.53 11.16
N MET A 34 5.63 22.21 11.11
CA MET A 34 4.96 21.30 12.06
C MET A 34 5.60 21.27 13.46
N GLN A 35 6.85 21.72 13.60
CA GLN A 35 7.56 21.75 14.88
C GLN A 35 7.21 22.95 15.77
N ASN A 36 6.45 23.93 15.29
CA ASN A 36 6.14 25.15 16.02
C ASN A 36 4.77 25.17 16.72
N ASP A 37 3.96 24.10 16.59
CA ASP A 37 2.69 23.96 17.31
C ASP A 37 2.90 23.04 18.53
N ASP A 38 3.33 23.62 19.64
CA ASP A 38 3.54 22.99 20.94
C ASP A 38 2.22 22.56 21.60
N ASP A 39 1.54 21.54 21.08
CA ASP A 39 0.50 20.77 21.77
C ASP A 39 0.33 19.42 21.04
N PHE A 40 1.39 18.63 21.00
CA PHE A 40 1.35 17.26 20.55
C PHE A 40 1.21 16.34 21.76
N ASP A 41 -0.03 15.98 22.11
CA ASP A 41 -0.25 14.74 22.82
C ASP A 41 0.23 13.59 21.91
N ASP A 42 1.43 13.09 22.25
CA ASP A 42 2.08 11.94 21.62
C ASP A 42 1.36 10.64 22.03
N ASP A 43 0.15 10.42 21.48
CA ASP A 43 -0.44 9.09 21.45
C ASP A 43 0.25 8.27 20.34
N SER A 44 1.57 8.17 20.44
CA SER A 44 2.33 7.12 19.78
C SER A 44 1.97 5.80 20.48
N GLU A 45 0.89 5.15 20.05
CA GLU A 45 0.74 3.72 20.24
C GLU A 45 2.01 3.05 19.72
N ALA A 46 2.90 2.78 20.67
CA ALA A 46 4.09 1.99 20.48
C ALA A 46 3.67 0.63 19.92
N LEU A 47 3.78 0.47 18.61
CA LEU A 47 3.93 -0.84 18.00
C LEU A 47 5.19 -1.45 18.59
N SER A 48 5.00 -2.22 19.67
CA SER A 48 6.04 -2.95 20.37
C SER A 48 6.82 -3.80 19.37
N SER A 49 8.00 -3.32 19.03
CA SER A 49 9.02 -4.03 18.27
C SER A 49 9.59 -5.17 19.10
N GLN A 50 9.03 -6.36 18.99
CA GLN A 50 9.73 -7.58 19.35
C GLN A 50 10.28 -8.23 18.10
N GLY A 51 11.60 -8.25 18.00
CA GLY A 51 12.36 -8.89 16.93
C GLY A 51 12.59 -7.96 15.75
N SER A 52 13.85 -7.71 15.41
CA SER A 52 14.27 -6.98 14.21
C SER A 52 13.66 -7.63 12.95
N PRO A 53 12.49 -7.21 12.44
CA PRO A 53 12.02 -7.71 11.16
C PRO A 53 12.86 -7.01 10.10
N GLN A 54 13.43 -7.78 9.18
CA GLN A 54 13.91 -7.26 7.91
C GLN A 54 12.83 -6.30 7.38
N PRO A 55 13.19 -5.10 6.89
CA PRO A 55 12.22 -4.15 6.39
C PRO A 55 11.35 -4.85 5.36
N VAL A 56 10.09 -5.06 5.68
CA VAL A 56 9.14 -5.70 4.76
C VAL A 56 9.06 -4.80 3.53
N LYS A 57 9.52 -5.31 2.40
CA LYS A 57 9.47 -4.58 1.13
C LYS A 57 8.02 -4.19 0.86
N ASN A 58 7.79 -2.94 0.51
CA ASN A 58 6.48 -2.42 0.18
C ASN A 58 6.27 -2.44 -1.33
N TYR A 59 5.91 -3.62 -1.87
CA TYR A 59 5.58 -3.74 -3.28
C TYR A 59 4.23 -3.08 -3.58
N MET A 60 4.19 -2.32 -4.67
CA MET A 60 3.00 -1.66 -5.19
C MET A 60 2.95 -1.78 -6.71
N THR A 61 1.73 -1.82 -7.26
CA THR A 61 1.53 -1.63 -8.70
C THR A 61 1.74 -0.16 -9.09
N PRO A 62 2.03 0.14 -10.38
CA PRO A 62 2.06 1.52 -10.87
C PRO A 62 0.76 2.28 -10.60
N MET A 63 -0.40 1.60 -10.72
CA MET A 63 -1.71 2.18 -10.43
C MET A 63 -1.89 2.49 -8.95
N GLY A 64 -1.55 1.55 -8.06
CA GLY A 64 -1.65 1.74 -6.61
C GLY A 64 -0.75 2.89 -6.13
N TYR A 65 0.48 2.95 -6.64
CA TYR A 65 1.39 4.06 -6.35
C TYR A 65 0.84 5.41 -6.83
N ALA A 66 0.31 5.47 -8.06
CA ALA A 66 -0.27 6.70 -8.60
C ALA A 66 -1.51 7.15 -7.81
N ALA A 67 -2.38 6.21 -7.40
CA ALA A 67 -3.56 6.49 -6.58
C ALA A 67 -3.17 7.07 -5.21
N MET A 68 -2.24 6.44 -4.48
CA MET A 68 -1.79 6.94 -3.18
C MET A 68 -1.08 8.29 -3.29
N ARG A 69 -0.29 8.50 -4.34
CA ARG A 69 0.35 9.79 -4.61
C ARG A 69 -0.69 10.86 -4.93
N GLY A 70 -1.71 10.54 -5.70
CA GLY A 70 -2.83 11.44 -6.01
C GLY A 70 -3.57 11.87 -4.75
N GLU A 71 -3.88 10.93 -3.84
CA GLU A 71 -4.47 11.21 -2.53
C GLU A 71 -3.58 12.14 -1.70
N LEU A 72 -2.28 11.87 -1.63
CA LEU A 72 -1.33 12.70 -0.90
C LEU A 72 -1.34 14.16 -1.40
N LEU A 73 -1.26 14.36 -2.72
CA LEU A 73 -1.30 15.71 -3.31
C LEU A 73 -2.64 16.41 -3.06
N GLN A 74 -3.77 15.70 -3.16
CA GLN A 74 -5.09 16.26 -2.86
C GLN A 74 -5.19 16.72 -1.41
N LEU A 75 -4.69 15.92 -0.48
CA LEU A 75 -4.69 16.28 0.95
C LEU A 75 -3.80 17.51 1.21
N MET A 76 -2.59 17.55 0.63
CA MET A 76 -1.63 18.63 0.86
C MET A 76 -2.05 19.94 0.20
N ASP A 77 -2.47 19.91 -1.05
CA ASP A 77 -2.66 21.11 -1.87
C ASP A 77 -4.09 21.65 -1.82
N ILE A 78 -5.06 20.80 -1.48
CA ILE A 78 -6.48 21.19 -1.54
C ILE A 78 -7.15 21.10 -0.18
N GLU A 79 -7.17 19.93 0.48
CA GLU A 79 -7.97 19.74 1.69
C GLU A 79 -7.36 20.47 2.89
N ARG A 80 -6.07 20.27 3.13
CA ARG A 80 -5.39 20.89 4.27
C ARG A 80 -5.48 22.42 4.27
N PRO A 81 -5.19 23.14 3.18
CA PRO A 81 -5.33 24.60 3.14
C PRO A 81 -6.74 25.08 3.44
N LYS A 82 -7.77 24.41 2.89
CA LYS A 82 -9.19 24.75 3.15
C LYS A 82 -9.53 24.64 4.64
N ILE A 83 -9.08 23.57 5.30
CA ILE A 83 -9.34 23.38 6.73
C ILE A 83 -8.57 24.40 7.57
N VAL A 84 -7.34 24.75 7.19
CA VAL A 84 -6.55 25.80 7.85
C VAL A 84 -7.27 27.14 7.77
N GLU A 85 -7.86 27.53 6.64
CA GLU A 85 -8.65 28.75 6.50
C GLU A 85 -9.88 28.75 7.41
N ILE A 86 -10.60 27.61 7.48
CA ILE A 86 -11.79 27.46 8.37
C ILE A 86 -11.36 27.62 9.83
N VAL A 87 -10.28 26.94 10.25
CA VAL A 87 -9.77 27.02 11.62
C VAL A 87 -9.32 28.45 11.95
N HIS A 88 -8.63 29.11 11.01
CA HIS A 88 -8.21 30.51 11.19
C HIS A 88 -9.39 31.45 11.36
N TRP A 89 -10.40 31.34 10.49
CA TRP A 89 -11.64 32.12 10.58
C TRP A 89 -12.36 31.87 11.91
N ALA A 90 -12.53 30.60 12.28
CA ALA A 90 -13.20 30.25 13.54
C ALA A 90 -12.44 30.76 14.77
N ALA A 91 -11.12 30.76 14.75
CA ALA A 91 -10.26 31.27 15.83
C ALA A 91 -10.42 32.81 16.02
N SER A 92 -10.85 33.56 14.99
CA SER A 92 -11.05 35.02 15.05
C SER A 92 -12.43 35.43 15.55
N ASN A 93 -13.41 34.48 15.63
CA ASN A 93 -14.81 34.76 15.89
C ASN A 93 -15.26 34.53 17.37
N GLY A 94 -14.34 34.50 18.33
CA GLY A 94 -14.70 34.41 19.75
C GLY A 94 -13.88 33.43 20.57
N ASP A 95 -14.46 32.95 21.66
CA ASP A 95 -13.74 32.00 22.54
C ASP A 95 -13.55 30.66 21.83
N ARG A 96 -12.26 30.30 21.67
CA ARG A 96 -11.82 29.07 20.99
C ARG A 96 -12.31 27.80 21.69
N SER A 97 -12.49 27.86 23.00
CA SER A 97 -12.90 26.70 23.81
C SER A 97 -14.36 26.31 23.62
N GLU A 98 -15.22 27.26 23.24
CA GLU A 98 -16.65 27.02 23.02
C GLU A 98 -17.03 27.02 21.53
N ASN A 99 -16.10 27.38 20.64
CA ASN A 99 -16.35 27.45 19.20
C ASN A 99 -16.26 26.04 18.56
N GLY A 100 -17.42 25.47 18.21
CA GLY A 100 -17.53 24.15 17.59
C GLY A 100 -16.73 24.02 16.28
N ASP A 101 -16.77 25.06 15.44
CA ASP A 101 -16.07 25.04 14.13
C ASP A 101 -14.54 24.99 14.34
N TYR A 102 -14.04 25.69 15.36
CA TYR A 102 -12.62 25.63 15.71
C TYR A 102 -12.22 24.22 16.19
N ILE A 103 -13.00 23.61 17.10
CA ILE A 103 -12.72 22.27 17.65
C ILE A 103 -12.77 21.22 16.56
N TYR A 104 -13.83 21.22 15.71
CA TYR A 104 -13.98 20.29 14.61
C TYR A 104 -12.90 20.49 13.54
N GLY A 105 -12.59 21.72 13.19
CA GLY A 105 -11.54 22.04 12.23
C GLY A 105 -10.17 21.55 12.69
N LYS A 106 -9.79 21.78 13.96
CA LYS A 106 -8.54 21.24 14.54
C LYS A 106 -8.51 19.71 14.53
N LYS A 107 -9.62 19.04 14.86
CA LYS A 107 -9.70 17.58 14.80
C LYS A 107 -9.48 17.10 13.37
N ARG A 108 -10.17 17.68 12.39
CA ARG A 108 -10.02 17.32 10.98
C ARG A 108 -8.60 17.56 10.47
N LEU A 109 -7.97 18.67 10.87
CA LEU A 109 -6.58 18.96 10.50
C LEU A 109 -5.62 17.87 10.99
N ARG A 110 -5.76 17.43 12.26
CA ARG A 110 -4.95 16.33 12.80
C ARG A 110 -5.14 15.01 12.02
N GLU A 111 -6.39 14.69 11.61
CA GLU A 111 -6.68 13.50 10.78
C GLU A 111 -5.98 13.59 9.42
N ILE A 112 -6.04 14.74 8.76
CA ILE A 112 -5.37 15.01 7.49
C ILE A 112 -3.86 14.88 7.67
N ASP A 113 -3.26 15.51 8.68
CA ASP A 113 -1.82 15.44 8.94
C ASP A 113 -1.36 14.02 9.28
N LYS A 114 -2.16 13.24 10.01
CA LYS A 114 -1.90 11.82 10.26
C LYS A 114 -1.92 11.02 8.96
N ARG A 115 -2.88 11.26 8.07
CA ARG A 115 -2.98 10.59 6.78
C ARG A 115 -1.82 10.96 5.85
N ILE A 116 -1.46 12.24 5.77
CA ILE A 116 -0.29 12.72 5.01
C ILE A 116 0.98 12.00 5.48
N ARG A 117 1.25 11.97 6.79
CA ARG A 117 2.42 11.26 7.33
C ARG A 117 2.42 9.77 6.99
N PHE A 118 1.26 9.11 7.05
CA PHE A 118 1.13 7.72 6.66
C PHE A 118 1.49 7.51 5.19
N LEU A 119 0.83 8.27 4.28
CA LEU A 119 1.05 8.17 2.84
C LEU A 119 2.50 8.43 2.46
N THR A 120 3.11 9.48 3.02
CA THR A 120 4.52 9.81 2.79
C THR A 120 5.43 8.65 3.16
N LYS A 121 5.30 8.12 4.39
CA LYS A 121 6.12 6.98 4.83
C LYS A 121 5.95 5.74 3.94
N ARG A 122 4.72 5.46 3.47
CA ARG A 122 4.44 4.29 2.62
C ARG A 122 5.00 4.47 1.21
N LEU A 123 4.90 5.67 0.64
CA LEU A 123 5.44 5.99 -0.69
C LEU A 123 6.97 6.04 -0.69
N ASP A 124 7.61 6.52 0.37
CA ASP A 124 9.07 6.58 0.50
C ASP A 124 9.75 5.20 0.42
N ILE A 125 9.09 4.17 0.98
CA ILE A 125 9.61 2.78 0.98
C ILE A 125 9.00 1.92 -0.14
N ALA A 126 8.16 2.50 -0.99
CA ALA A 126 7.48 1.77 -2.04
C ALA A 126 8.45 1.28 -3.13
N GLN A 127 8.27 0.02 -3.53
CA GLN A 127 8.91 -0.58 -4.68
C GLN A 127 7.85 -0.83 -5.74
N VAL A 128 7.82 0.01 -6.77
CA VAL A 128 6.86 -0.13 -7.86
C VAL A 128 7.25 -1.30 -8.74
N VAL A 129 6.35 -2.25 -8.89
CA VAL A 129 6.53 -3.47 -9.71
C VAL A 129 5.39 -3.51 -10.71
N ASP A 130 5.73 -3.53 -11.99
CA ASP A 130 4.76 -3.66 -13.07
C ASP A 130 4.42 -5.14 -13.32
N PRO A 131 3.18 -5.59 -13.08
CA PRO A 131 2.78 -6.96 -13.31
C PRO A 131 2.79 -7.37 -14.78
N SER A 132 2.67 -6.43 -15.72
CA SER A 132 2.62 -6.69 -17.16
C SER A 132 3.92 -7.33 -17.71
N VAL A 133 5.03 -7.16 -16.99
CA VAL A 133 6.32 -7.83 -17.32
C VAL A 133 6.16 -9.37 -17.34
N HIS A 134 5.21 -9.91 -16.58
CA HIS A 134 4.93 -11.35 -16.52
C HIS A 134 3.77 -11.77 -17.42
N TYR A 135 3.34 -10.92 -18.34
CA TYR A 135 2.30 -11.25 -19.32
C TYR A 135 2.61 -12.58 -20.03
N ASN A 136 1.62 -13.46 -20.14
CA ASN A 136 1.75 -14.83 -20.65
C ASN A 136 2.63 -15.79 -19.79
N SER A 137 3.00 -15.45 -18.56
CA SER A 137 3.63 -16.40 -17.64
C SER A 137 2.57 -17.29 -16.97
N ASP A 138 2.89 -18.58 -16.84
CA ASP A 138 2.10 -19.57 -16.08
C ASP A 138 2.48 -19.63 -14.60
N THR A 139 3.53 -18.89 -14.21
CA THR A 139 4.06 -18.87 -12.85
C THR A 139 3.50 -17.69 -12.07
N VAL A 140 3.11 -17.95 -10.84
CA VAL A 140 2.49 -16.93 -9.95
C VAL A 140 3.56 -16.03 -9.34
N PHE A 141 3.50 -14.72 -9.66
CA PHE A 141 4.28 -13.65 -9.06
C PHE A 141 3.37 -12.53 -8.51
N PHE A 142 3.97 -11.44 -8.06
CA PHE A 142 3.25 -10.23 -7.66
C PHE A 142 2.40 -9.69 -8.83
N GLY A 143 1.16 -9.30 -8.54
CA GLY A 143 0.22 -8.78 -9.53
C GLY A 143 -0.51 -9.84 -10.35
N ALA A 144 -0.28 -11.15 -10.08
CA ALA A 144 -1.01 -12.23 -10.74
C ALA A 144 -2.47 -12.29 -10.30
N THR A 145 -3.36 -12.54 -11.24
CA THR A 145 -4.73 -13.03 -11.01
C THR A 145 -4.73 -14.54 -11.15
N VAL A 146 -5.04 -15.22 -10.05
CA VAL A 146 -4.97 -16.68 -9.95
C VAL A 146 -6.35 -17.26 -9.75
N THR A 147 -6.77 -18.16 -10.64
CA THR A 147 -7.97 -18.99 -10.47
C THR A 147 -7.54 -20.36 -9.96
N TYR A 148 -8.12 -20.79 -8.85
CA TYR A 148 -7.83 -22.07 -8.22
C TYR A 148 -9.09 -22.80 -7.78
N GLU A 149 -8.99 -24.12 -7.66
CA GLU A 149 -10.05 -25.01 -7.16
C GLU A 149 -9.64 -25.64 -5.84
N VAL A 150 -10.62 -25.85 -4.94
CA VAL A 150 -10.40 -26.58 -3.68
C VAL A 150 -10.51 -28.09 -3.92
N VAL A 151 -9.39 -28.80 -3.92
CA VAL A 151 -9.30 -30.26 -4.11
C VAL A 151 -9.70 -31.00 -2.82
N SER A 152 -9.18 -30.56 -1.68
CA SER A 152 -9.53 -31.11 -0.36
C SER A 152 -9.36 -30.08 0.75
N GLY A 153 -10.17 -30.22 1.81
CA GLY A 153 -10.11 -29.28 2.94
C GLY A 153 -11.00 -29.70 4.10
N PRO A 154 -11.10 -28.87 5.15
CA PRO A 154 -12.00 -29.10 6.28
C PRO A 154 -13.46 -29.27 5.84
N LYS A 155 -14.25 -29.99 6.65
CA LYS A 155 -15.63 -30.41 6.34
C LYS A 155 -16.63 -29.33 5.91
N ASN A 156 -16.29 -28.04 6.11
CA ASN A 156 -17.18 -26.90 5.82
C ASN A 156 -16.92 -26.23 4.48
N GLN A 157 -16.01 -26.77 3.66
CA GLN A 157 -15.72 -26.18 2.35
C GLN A 157 -16.20 -27.10 1.23
N THR A 158 -16.79 -26.46 0.21
CA THR A 158 -17.30 -27.16 -0.96
C THR A 158 -16.14 -27.59 -1.83
N LYS A 159 -15.91 -28.91 -1.91
CA LYS A 159 -14.96 -29.51 -2.86
C LYS A 159 -15.38 -29.11 -4.29
N GLY A 160 -14.45 -28.74 -5.14
CA GLY A 160 -14.76 -28.32 -6.50
C GLY A 160 -15.20 -26.85 -6.64
N SER A 161 -15.02 -26.03 -5.59
CA SER A 161 -15.30 -24.60 -5.71
C SER A 161 -14.13 -23.85 -6.34
N GLU A 162 -14.39 -23.18 -7.46
CA GLU A 162 -13.45 -22.28 -8.11
C GLU A 162 -13.47 -20.92 -7.42
N ASN A 163 -12.29 -20.36 -7.22
CA ASN A 163 -12.11 -19.03 -6.64
C ASN A 163 -11.05 -18.28 -7.45
N THR A 164 -11.26 -16.99 -7.63
CA THR A 164 -10.29 -16.12 -8.31
C THR A 164 -9.82 -15.03 -7.36
N ILE A 165 -8.52 -14.86 -7.25
CA ILE A 165 -7.91 -13.81 -6.45
C ILE A 165 -6.82 -13.08 -7.25
N THR A 166 -6.61 -11.80 -6.92
CA THR A 166 -5.51 -10.99 -7.47
C THR A 166 -4.54 -10.63 -6.36
N ILE A 167 -3.25 -10.90 -6.55
CA ILE A 167 -2.20 -10.67 -5.54
C ILE A 167 -1.63 -9.27 -5.71
N LEU A 168 -1.88 -8.38 -4.73
CA LEU A 168 -1.49 -6.97 -4.77
C LEU A 168 -0.66 -6.55 -3.56
N GLY A 169 -0.28 -5.27 -3.53
CA GLY A 169 0.43 -4.66 -2.40
C GLY A 169 -0.41 -4.58 -1.13
N VAL A 170 0.27 -4.34 0.00
CA VAL A 170 -0.38 -4.26 1.33
C VAL A 170 -1.31 -3.05 1.43
N ASP A 171 -1.01 -1.98 0.68
CA ASP A 171 -1.73 -0.71 0.79
C ASP A 171 -2.76 -0.48 -0.32
N GLU A 172 -2.87 -1.41 -1.29
CA GLU A 172 -3.70 -1.20 -2.49
C GLU A 172 -4.79 -2.25 -2.69
N PHE A 173 -4.76 -3.37 -1.94
CA PHE A 173 -5.74 -4.45 -2.13
C PHE A 173 -7.12 -4.13 -1.54
N ASP A 174 -8.16 -4.57 -2.21
CA ASP A 174 -9.56 -4.50 -1.78
C ASP A 174 -10.17 -5.91 -1.71
N SER A 175 -10.40 -6.39 -0.49
CA SER A 175 -10.95 -7.73 -0.26
C SER A 175 -12.33 -7.94 -0.90
N LEU A 176 -13.12 -6.86 -1.12
CA LEU A 176 -14.44 -6.96 -1.76
C LEU A 176 -14.35 -7.28 -3.25
N LYS A 177 -13.19 -7.00 -3.87
CA LYS A 177 -12.90 -7.30 -5.28
C LYS A 177 -12.19 -8.63 -5.49
N GLY A 178 -12.01 -9.44 -4.42
CA GLY A 178 -11.22 -10.65 -4.48
C GLY A 178 -9.71 -10.40 -4.52
N GLU A 179 -9.27 -9.20 -4.14
CA GLU A 179 -7.86 -8.87 -4.07
C GLU A 179 -7.28 -9.28 -2.72
N VAL A 180 -6.04 -9.74 -2.71
CA VAL A 180 -5.34 -10.18 -1.51
C VAL A 180 -3.94 -9.59 -1.44
N SER A 181 -3.50 -9.27 -0.24
CA SER A 181 -2.13 -8.81 -0.03
C SER A 181 -1.12 -9.93 -0.31
N TRP A 182 0.00 -9.61 -0.95
CA TRP A 182 1.10 -10.55 -1.22
C TRP A 182 1.73 -11.15 0.04
N VAL A 183 1.54 -10.54 1.22
CA VAL A 183 1.98 -11.08 2.51
C VAL A 183 0.96 -12.04 3.15
N SER A 184 -0.24 -12.18 2.58
CA SER A 184 -1.27 -13.07 3.07
C SER A 184 -0.86 -14.54 2.99
N PRO A 185 -1.40 -15.43 3.83
CA PRO A 185 -1.07 -16.86 3.81
C PRO A 185 -1.35 -17.51 2.45
N ILE A 186 -2.46 -17.14 1.80
CA ILE A 186 -2.82 -17.68 0.48
C ILE A 186 -1.83 -17.21 -0.60
N ALA A 187 -1.50 -15.92 -0.63
CA ALA A 187 -0.54 -15.40 -1.59
C ALA A 187 0.84 -16.05 -1.41
N LYS A 188 1.30 -16.21 -0.17
CA LYS A 188 2.57 -16.88 0.13
C LYS A 188 2.59 -18.34 -0.31
N ALA A 189 1.45 -19.04 -0.23
CA ALA A 189 1.34 -20.42 -0.68
C ALA A 189 1.38 -20.53 -2.22
N LEU A 190 0.78 -19.56 -2.92
CA LEU A 190 0.66 -19.56 -4.39
C LEU A 190 1.90 -19.02 -5.10
N ILE A 191 2.63 -18.04 -4.52
CA ILE A 191 3.80 -17.41 -5.14
C ILE A 191 4.85 -18.48 -5.51
N LYS A 192 5.32 -18.44 -6.77
CA LYS A 192 6.25 -19.35 -7.44
C LYS A 192 5.65 -20.69 -7.88
N ALA A 193 4.39 -20.98 -7.57
CA ALA A 193 3.70 -22.13 -8.13
C ALA A 193 3.22 -21.81 -9.57
N ARG A 194 2.79 -22.82 -10.31
CA ARG A 194 2.37 -22.73 -11.71
C ARG A 194 0.93 -23.24 -11.89
N ALA A 195 0.34 -22.90 -13.02
CA ALA A 195 -0.91 -23.54 -13.43
C ALA A 195 -0.75 -25.07 -13.52
N GLY A 196 -1.68 -25.81 -12.91
CA GLY A 196 -1.65 -27.26 -12.74
C GLY A 196 -0.95 -27.76 -11.46
N ASP A 197 -0.36 -26.89 -10.65
CA ASP A 197 0.26 -27.29 -9.40
C ASP A 197 -0.78 -27.41 -8.27
N GLU A 198 -0.60 -28.41 -7.41
CA GLU A 198 -1.32 -28.55 -6.15
C GLU A 198 -0.55 -27.88 -5.00
N VAL A 199 -1.18 -26.98 -4.30
CA VAL A 199 -0.59 -26.18 -3.22
C VAL A 199 -1.32 -26.41 -1.89
N LYS A 200 -0.57 -26.55 -0.80
CA LYS A 200 -1.11 -26.66 0.56
C LYS A 200 -1.29 -25.27 1.18
N LEU A 201 -2.54 -24.92 1.44
CA LEU A 201 -2.92 -23.67 2.11
C LEU A 201 -3.24 -23.94 3.58
N GLN A 202 -2.55 -23.25 4.48
CA GLN A 202 -2.87 -23.26 5.91
C GLN A 202 -3.96 -22.24 6.20
N THR A 203 -5.12 -22.68 6.68
CA THR A 203 -6.21 -21.80 7.12
C THR A 203 -6.49 -21.99 8.61
N PRO A 204 -7.18 -21.07 9.29
CA PRO A 204 -7.60 -21.25 10.67
C PRO A 204 -8.49 -22.49 10.88
N ALA A 205 -9.21 -22.91 9.84
CA ALA A 205 -10.06 -24.10 9.86
C ALA A 205 -9.31 -25.42 9.62
N GLY A 206 -8.03 -25.35 9.20
CA GLY A 206 -7.18 -26.50 8.90
C GLY A 206 -6.45 -26.36 7.57
N THR A 207 -5.70 -27.39 7.18
CA THR A 207 -4.97 -27.41 5.92
C THR A 207 -5.91 -27.75 4.76
N GLN A 208 -5.82 -26.97 3.68
CA GLN A 208 -6.51 -27.20 2.42
C GLN A 208 -5.49 -27.56 1.34
N LEU A 209 -5.91 -28.38 0.38
CA LEU A 209 -5.20 -28.60 -0.87
C LEU A 209 -5.98 -27.89 -1.96
N ILE A 210 -5.32 -26.99 -2.66
CA ILE A 210 -5.86 -26.21 -3.78
C ILE A 210 -5.06 -26.50 -5.03
N GLU A 211 -5.71 -26.57 -6.18
CA GLU A 211 -5.09 -26.71 -7.50
C GLU A 211 -5.21 -25.39 -8.25
N ILE A 212 -4.11 -24.93 -8.84
CA ILE A 212 -4.07 -23.71 -9.65
C ILE A 212 -4.56 -24.05 -11.04
N LEU A 213 -5.71 -23.50 -11.44
CA LEU A 213 -6.30 -23.74 -12.76
C LEU A 213 -5.72 -22.78 -13.81
N LYS A 214 -5.54 -21.51 -13.42
CA LYS A 214 -5.13 -20.45 -14.36
C LYS A 214 -4.36 -19.35 -13.65
N VAL A 215 -3.38 -18.79 -14.37
CA VAL A 215 -2.62 -17.61 -13.96
C VAL A 215 -2.72 -16.56 -15.06
N GLU A 216 -3.12 -15.34 -14.72
CA GLU A 216 -3.28 -14.24 -15.67
C GLU A 216 -2.60 -12.98 -15.15
N TYR A 217 -2.15 -12.16 -16.08
CA TYR A 217 -1.55 -10.85 -15.83
C TYR A 217 -2.19 -9.79 -16.72
N PRO A 218 -2.20 -8.50 -16.30
CA PRO A 218 -2.64 -7.42 -17.16
C PRO A 218 -1.78 -7.38 -18.43
N SER A 219 -2.40 -7.03 -19.56
CA SER A 219 -1.67 -6.77 -20.80
C SER A 219 -0.79 -5.53 -20.65
N PRO A 220 0.38 -5.48 -21.32
CA PRO A 220 1.26 -4.32 -21.33
C PRO A 220 0.64 -3.09 -22.00
#